data_c1076cf99e25ced177c4134fcbe13c6c
#
_entry.id   c1076cf99e25ced177c4134fcbe13c6c
#
_cell.length_a   1.000
_cell.length_b   1.000
_cell.length_c   1.000
_cell.angle_alpha   90.00
_cell.angle_beta   90.00
_cell.angle_gamma   90.00
#
_symmetry.space_group_name_H-M   'P 1'
#
loop_
_entity.id
_entity.type
_entity.pdbx_description
1 polymer ?
#
loop_
_entity_poly.entity_id
_entity_poly.type
_entity_poly.pdbx_seq_one_letter_code
_entity_poly.pdbx_strand_id
1 'polypeptide(L)'
;FLKDAGNSVARRSYFLAVARLDGELGMGSGQFEAVGSGLSGLIKTASVEWPDVFCRFVDLQPELAEEVAANCILQELHDPDLRIKEVGYSDSGKSGTRRMTVQPKYIRDLTTSKPGKSLIEKSVFLVSGGARGVTAECVVKLAEAQPCSFILLGRSSMKEDPEWAKEAGEDEMGLKPAAMQALVDLGEKPTPAKVNQMVGKVEAGREI
;
A
#
# COMPACT_ATOMS: atom_id res chain seq x y z
N PHE A 1 9.62 -16.91 12.50
CA PHE A 1 9.66 -16.66 13.96
C PHE A 1 8.31 -16.12 14.49
N LEU A 2 7.83 -14.96 14.02
CA LEU A 2 6.55 -14.39 14.49
C LEU A 2 5.34 -15.27 14.14
N LYS A 3 5.35 -15.92 12.99
CA LYS A 3 4.30 -16.85 12.57
C LYS A 3 4.22 -18.10 13.46
N ASP A 4 5.37 -18.56 13.92
CA ASP A 4 5.44 -19.72 14.81
C ASP A 4 5.10 -19.36 16.27
N ALA A 5 5.37 -18.10 16.68
CA ALA A 5 5.05 -17.61 18.01
C ALA A 5 3.54 -17.57 18.29
N GLY A 6 2.70 -17.28 17.28
CA GLY A 6 1.24 -17.26 17.41
C GLY A 6 0.60 -18.64 17.67
N ASN A 7 1.31 -19.73 17.34
CA ASN A 7 0.81 -21.11 17.50
C ASN A 7 1.11 -21.73 18.88
N SER A 8 1.78 -21.01 19.77
CA SER A 8 2.08 -21.54 21.11
C SER A 8 0.90 -21.35 22.06
N VAL A 9 0.26 -22.43 22.46
CA VAL A 9 -0.98 -22.50 23.26
C VAL A 9 -0.83 -21.92 24.69
N ALA A 10 0.37 -21.56 25.13
CA ALA A 10 0.63 -21.20 26.53
C ALA A 10 1.06 -19.76 26.79
N ARG A 11 1.33 -18.94 25.75
CA ARG A 11 1.82 -17.56 25.92
C ARG A 11 1.28 -16.63 24.84
N ARG A 12 0.76 -15.47 25.25
CA ARG A 12 0.40 -14.38 24.35
C ARG A 12 1.66 -13.87 23.67
N SER A 13 1.69 -13.89 22.34
CA SER A 13 2.77 -13.32 21.55
C SER A 13 2.48 -11.86 21.25
N TYR A 14 3.51 -11.03 21.23
CA TYR A 14 3.39 -9.59 21.04
C TYR A 14 4.24 -9.13 19.88
N PHE A 15 3.69 -8.24 19.07
CA PHE A 15 4.41 -7.49 18.06
C PHE A 15 4.11 -6.00 18.26
N LEU A 16 5.00 -5.31 18.96
CA LEU A 16 4.93 -3.87 19.16
C LEU A 16 5.90 -3.15 18.24
N ALA A 17 5.44 -2.05 17.65
CA ALA A 17 6.30 -1.06 17.03
C ALA A 17 6.10 0.28 17.75
N VAL A 18 7.20 0.95 18.07
CA VAL A 18 7.20 2.23 18.77
C VAL A 18 7.90 3.26 17.91
N ALA A 19 7.29 4.43 17.77
CA ALA A 19 7.90 5.59 17.13
C ALA A 19 7.75 6.82 18.03
N ARG A 20 8.53 7.84 17.74
CA ARG A 20 8.39 9.17 18.34
C ARG A 20 8.05 10.15 17.22
N LEU A 21 6.74 10.25 16.89
CA LEU A 21 6.24 11.19 15.89
C LEU A 21 5.82 12.50 16.60
N ASP A 22 4.58 12.55 17.02
CA ASP A 22 4.01 13.68 17.74
C ASP A 22 3.16 13.26 18.94
N GLY A 23 3.02 11.96 19.17
CA GLY A 23 2.12 11.40 20.17
C GLY A 23 0.64 11.53 19.81
N GLU A 24 0.33 12.00 18.59
CA GLU A 24 -1.02 12.21 18.06
C GLU A 24 -1.20 11.48 16.72
N LEU A 25 -0.36 10.47 16.46
CA LEU A 25 -0.40 9.62 15.26
C LEU A 25 -0.19 10.41 13.95
N GLY A 26 0.60 11.49 14.01
CA GLY A 26 0.86 12.37 12.90
C GLY A 26 -0.28 13.33 12.56
N MET A 27 -1.30 13.44 13.43
CA MET A 27 -2.44 14.35 13.24
C MET A 27 -2.28 15.68 13.99
N GLY A 28 -1.21 15.83 14.77
CA GLY A 28 -0.88 17.07 15.45
C GLY A 28 -0.27 18.11 14.51
N SER A 29 0.05 19.29 15.08
CA SER A 29 0.65 20.40 14.34
C SER A 29 2.19 20.36 14.34
N GLY A 30 2.81 19.36 14.98
CA GLY A 30 4.26 19.23 15.11
C GLY A 30 4.95 18.83 13.81
N GLN A 31 6.24 19.13 13.70
CA GLN A 31 7.10 18.57 12.67
C GLN A 31 7.66 17.25 13.18
N PHE A 32 7.52 16.20 12.40
CA PHE A 32 8.05 14.87 12.72
C PHE A 32 8.63 14.19 11.46
N GLU A 33 9.50 13.23 11.69
CA GLU A 33 10.05 12.44 10.60
C GLU A 33 9.03 11.38 10.15
N ALA A 34 8.55 11.50 8.91
CA ALA A 34 7.47 10.67 8.37
C ALA A 34 7.81 9.17 8.25
N VAL A 35 9.10 8.81 8.22
CA VAL A 35 9.54 7.42 8.03
C VAL A 35 8.99 6.50 9.12
N GLY A 36 8.97 6.97 10.38
CA GLY A 36 8.44 6.20 11.50
C GLY A 36 6.94 5.88 11.39
N SER A 37 6.17 6.68 10.66
CA SER A 37 4.72 6.45 10.48
C SER A 37 4.42 5.18 9.68
N GLY A 38 5.34 4.71 8.84
CA GLY A 38 5.21 3.45 8.10
C GLY A 38 5.06 2.22 8.98
N LEU A 39 5.56 2.28 10.23
CA LEU A 39 5.42 1.20 11.21
C LEU A 39 3.96 0.95 11.60
N SER A 40 3.11 1.97 11.61
CA SER A 40 1.67 1.81 11.84
C SER A 40 1.02 0.92 10.76
N GLY A 41 1.36 1.16 9.48
CA GLY A 41 0.89 0.31 8.38
C GLY A 41 1.34 -1.14 8.52
N LEU A 42 2.61 -1.37 8.87
CA LEU A 42 3.16 -2.70 9.11
C LEU A 42 2.41 -3.44 10.23
N ILE A 43 2.16 -2.78 11.35
CA ILE A 43 1.41 -3.36 12.48
C ILE A 43 -0.02 -3.72 12.09
N LYS A 44 -0.72 -2.85 11.36
CA LYS A 44 -2.09 -3.13 10.90
C LYS A 44 -2.12 -4.34 9.97
N THR A 45 -1.19 -4.45 9.02
CA THR A 45 -1.07 -5.61 8.13
C THR A 45 -0.77 -6.88 8.93
N ALA A 46 0.23 -6.84 9.80
CA ALA A 46 0.59 -7.99 10.64
C ALA A 46 -0.59 -8.46 11.52
N SER A 47 -1.40 -7.53 12.01
CA SER A 47 -2.58 -7.89 12.83
C SER A 47 -3.67 -8.63 12.07
N VAL A 48 -3.71 -8.51 10.73
CA VAL A 48 -4.63 -9.24 9.86
C VAL A 48 -4.05 -10.60 9.49
N GLU A 49 -2.76 -10.66 9.22
CA GLU A 49 -2.08 -11.91 8.84
C GLU A 49 -1.85 -12.85 10.03
N TRP A 50 -1.71 -12.30 11.24
CA TRP A 50 -1.44 -13.06 12.48
C TRP A 50 -2.45 -12.70 13.58
N PRO A 51 -3.70 -13.17 13.46
CA PRO A 51 -4.78 -12.81 14.38
C PRO A 51 -4.51 -13.20 15.85
N ASP A 52 -3.67 -14.22 16.08
CA ASP A 52 -3.31 -14.69 17.43
C ASP A 52 -2.14 -13.89 18.05
N VAL A 53 -1.53 -12.97 17.31
CA VAL A 53 -0.47 -12.10 17.80
C VAL A 53 -1.05 -10.76 18.19
N PHE A 54 -0.74 -10.29 19.39
CA PHE A 54 -1.05 -8.93 19.80
C PHE A 54 -0.19 -7.94 19.00
N CYS A 55 -0.80 -7.17 18.12
CA CYS A 55 -0.13 -6.19 17.29
C CYS A 55 -0.56 -4.79 17.69
N ARG A 56 0.41 -3.93 18.07
CA ARG A 56 0.15 -2.54 18.45
C ARG A 56 1.26 -1.61 17.98
N PHE A 57 0.88 -0.50 17.36
CA PHE A 57 1.74 0.64 17.12
C PHE A 57 1.56 1.67 18.23
N VAL A 58 2.66 2.17 18.79
CA VAL A 58 2.67 3.18 19.84
C VAL A 58 3.47 4.39 19.34
N ASP A 59 2.78 5.52 19.21
CA ASP A 59 3.40 6.80 18.92
C ASP A 59 3.59 7.56 20.23
N LEU A 60 4.80 7.97 20.51
CA LEU A 60 5.15 8.73 21.69
C LEU A 60 5.57 10.15 21.29
N GLN A 61 5.05 11.15 21.96
CA GLN A 61 5.55 12.50 21.78
C GLN A 61 7.06 12.56 22.10
N PRO A 62 7.89 13.20 21.25
CA PRO A 62 9.35 13.21 21.41
C PRO A 62 9.86 13.68 22.77
N GLU A 63 9.16 14.64 23.38
CA GLU A 63 9.54 15.26 24.66
C GLU A 63 9.15 14.47 25.90
N LEU A 64 8.38 13.36 25.75
CA LEU A 64 8.04 12.52 26.90
C LEU A 64 9.29 11.92 27.53
N ALA A 65 9.41 12.07 28.85
CA ALA A 65 10.50 11.48 29.63
C ALA A 65 10.53 9.96 29.43
N GLU A 66 11.73 9.38 29.41
CA GLU A 66 11.95 7.96 29.13
C GLU A 66 11.15 7.03 30.06
N GLU A 67 11.08 7.36 31.33
CA GLU A 67 10.34 6.59 32.34
C GLU A 67 8.82 6.62 32.05
N VAL A 68 8.29 7.78 31.67
CA VAL A 68 6.89 7.94 31.30
C VAL A 68 6.58 7.15 30.02
N ALA A 69 7.45 7.26 29.02
CA ALA A 69 7.34 6.51 27.77
C ALA A 69 7.36 4.99 28.00
N ALA A 70 8.26 4.50 28.85
CA ALA A 70 8.31 3.09 29.21
C ALA A 70 7.03 2.61 29.90
N ASN A 71 6.48 3.41 30.81
CA ASN A 71 5.22 3.10 31.47
C ASN A 71 4.05 3.05 30.48
N CYS A 72 3.97 3.96 29.52
CA CYS A 72 2.97 3.92 28.45
C CYS A 72 3.05 2.62 27.63
N ILE A 73 4.25 2.20 27.26
CA ILE A 73 4.46 0.94 26.54
C ILE A 73 4.01 -0.26 27.37
N LEU A 74 4.36 -0.30 28.65
CA LEU A 74 3.96 -1.37 29.54
C LEU A 74 2.44 -1.43 29.73
N GLN A 75 1.75 -0.30 29.80
CA GLN A 75 0.29 -0.24 29.84
C GLN A 75 -0.32 -0.85 28.59
N GLU A 76 0.21 -0.56 27.39
CA GLU A 76 -0.27 -1.14 26.16
C GLU A 76 -0.07 -2.66 26.07
N LEU A 77 1.00 -3.20 26.63
CA LEU A 77 1.21 -4.65 26.69
C LEU A 77 0.15 -5.35 27.56
N HIS A 78 -0.43 -4.65 28.52
CA HIS A 78 -1.48 -5.17 29.40
C HIS A 78 -2.90 -4.80 28.96
N ASP A 79 -3.07 -3.98 27.89
CA ASP A 79 -4.38 -3.62 27.38
C ASP A 79 -5.12 -4.83 26.83
N PRO A 80 -6.32 -5.15 27.32
CA PRO A 80 -7.12 -6.27 26.83
C PRO A 80 -7.78 -6.00 25.47
N ASP A 81 -7.88 -4.74 25.01
CA ASP A 81 -8.57 -4.43 23.76
C ASP A 81 -7.70 -4.70 22.55
N LEU A 82 -7.92 -5.86 21.92
CA LEU A 82 -7.22 -6.30 20.72
C LEU A 82 -7.64 -5.57 19.44
N ARG A 83 -8.72 -4.79 19.47
CA ARG A 83 -9.23 -4.07 18.28
C ARG A 83 -8.43 -2.81 18.00
N ILE A 84 -7.88 -2.18 19.04
CA ILE A 84 -7.04 -1.01 18.91
C ILE A 84 -5.69 -1.45 18.35
N LYS A 85 -5.29 -0.90 17.21
CA LYS A 85 -4.02 -1.23 16.53
C LYS A 85 -2.98 -0.12 16.64
N GLU A 86 -3.42 1.09 16.92
CA GLU A 86 -2.53 2.24 17.03
C GLU A 86 -2.99 3.16 18.17
N VAL A 87 -2.02 3.65 18.93
CA VAL A 87 -2.22 4.58 20.03
C VAL A 87 -1.15 5.66 20.01
N GLY A 88 -1.54 6.87 20.38
CA GLY A 88 -0.64 7.99 20.60
C GLY A 88 -0.60 8.39 22.05
N TYR A 89 0.56 8.84 22.54
CA TYR A 89 0.76 9.38 23.86
C TYR A 89 1.44 10.74 23.80
N SER A 90 0.73 11.77 24.25
CA SER A 90 1.24 13.13 24.36
C SER A 90 1.17 13.65 25.79
N ASP A 91 2.01 14.63 26.12
CA ASP A 91 1.93 15.33 27.38
C ASP A 91 0.64 16.20 27.42
N SER A 92 -0.14 16.01 28.45
CA SER A 92 -1.35 16.83 28.70
C SER A 92 -1.08 17.97 29.69
N GLY A 93 0.18 18.27 29.98
CA GLY A 93 0.60 19.28 30.93
C GLY A 93 0.31 18.87 32.37
N LYS A 94 -0.51 19.65 33.09
CA LYS A 94 -0.80 19.40 34.52
C LYS A 94 -1.52 18.09 34.82
N SER A 95 -2.12 17.46 33.82
CA SER A 95 -2.94 16.23 33.98
C SER A 95 -2.19 14.94 33.68
N GLY A 96 -0.91 15.00 33.36
CA GLY A 96 -0.11 13.82 33.01
C GLY A 96 -0.17 13.49 31.51
N THR A 97 -0.13 12.20 31.16
CA THR A 97 -0.09 11.74 29.79
C THR A 97 -1.50 11.52 29.22
N ARG A 98 -1.74 12.03 28.03
CA ARG A 98 -2.99 11.79 27.28
C ARG A 98 -2.77 10.61 26.32
N ARG A 99 -3.65 9.60 26.41
CA ARG A 99 -3.73 8.49 25.46
C ARG A 99 -4.75 8.80 24.38
N MET A 100 -4.39 8.61 23.13
CA MET A 100 -5.26 8.84 21.98
C MET A 100 -5.32 7.61 21.09
N THR A 101 -6.47 7.32 20.48
CA THR A 101 -6.67 6.28 19.49
C THR A 101 -7.44 6.83 18.32
N VAL A 102 -7.25 6.23 17.14
CA VAL A 102 -8.03 6.55 15.94
C VAL A 102 -9.27 5.65 15.90
N GLN A 103 -10.42 6.25 15.63
CA GLN A 103 -11.64 5.51 15.36
C GLN A 103 -12.18 5.88 13.99
N PRO A 104 -12.54 4.89 13.14
CA PRO A 104 -13.20 5.19 11.88
C PRO A 104 -14.54 5.87 12.12
N LYS A 105 -14.75 7.01 11.46
CA LYS A 105 -16.02 7.73 11.49
C LYS A 105 -16.68 7.67 10.12
N TYR A 106 -17.93 7.26 10.08
CA TYR A 106 -18.69 7.31 8.84
C TYR A 106 -19.05 8.76 8.49
N ILE A 107 -18.62 9.22 7.33
CA ILE A 107 -18.95 10.57 6.81
C ILE A 107 -20.03 10.37 5.76
N ARG A 108 -21.26 10.84 6.06
CA ARG A 108 -22.41 10.68 5.16
C ARG A 108 -22.39 11.62 3.97
N ASP A 109 -21.87 12.82 4.16
CA ASP A 109 -21.85 13.85 3.12
C ASP A 109 -20.40 14.32 2.90
N LEU A 110 -19.76 13.77 1.88
CA LEU A 110 -18.62 14.42 1.26
C LEU A 110 -19.18 15.58 0.44
N THR A 111 -19.33 16.75 1.04
CA THR A 111 -19.39 17.98 0.26
C THR A 111 -18.05 18.07 -0.44
N THR A 112 -18.02 17.63 -1.67
CA THR A 112 -16.89 17.86 -2.58
C THR A 112 -16.77 19.37 -2.72
N SER A 113 -15.90 19.98 -1.92
CA SER A 113 -15.39 21.30 -2.25
C SER A 113 -14.85 21.14 -3.67
N LYS A 114 -15.42 21.88 -4.62
CA LYS A 114 -14.91 21.87 -6.00
C LYS A 114 -13.42 22.13 -5.90
N PRO A 115 -12.56 21.27 -6.45
CA PRO A 115 -11.13 21.50 -6.40
C PRO A 115 -10.89 22.92 -6.94
N GLY A 116 -10.14 23.71 -6.18
CA GLY A 116 -9.87 25.08 -6.58
C GLY A 116 -9.30 25.07 -8.00
N LYS A 117 -9.87 25.87 -8.89
CA LYS A 117 -9.53 25.90 -10.34
C LYS A 117 -8.02 26.01 -10.63
N SER A 118 -7.22 26.45 -9.66
CA SER A 118 -5.81 26.75 -9.88
C SER A 118 -4.86 25.55 -9.79
N LEU A 119 -5.29 24.43 -9.22
CA LEU A 119 -4.39 23.29 -8.98
C LEU A 119 -4.32 22.30 -10.15
N ILE A 120 -5.27 22.32 -11.07
CA ILE A 120 -5.45 21.26 -12.06
C ILE A 120 -5.22 21.76 -13.49
N GLU A 121 -5.58 22.99 -13.82
CA GLU A 121 -5.22 23.58 -15.12
C GLU A 121 -3.69 23.68 -15.27
N LYS A 122 -3.12 22.94 -16.21
CA LYS A 122 -1.66 22.84 -16.51
C LYS A 122 -0.86 21.96 -15.52
N SER A 123 -1.49 21.22 -14.63
CA SER A 123 -0.76 20.26 -13.79
C SER A 123 -0.23 19.09 -14.60
N VAL A 124 0.97 18.62 -14.25
CA VAL A 124 1.56 17.41 -14.80
C VAL A 124 1.56 16.37 -13.70
N PHE A 125 0.87 15.25 -13.93
CA PHE A 125 0.79 14.13 -13.00
C PHE A 125 1.80 13.06 -13.38
N LEU A 126 2.67 12.68 -12.43
CA LEU A 126 3.52 11.51 -12.56
C LEU A 126 2.79 10.32 -11.93
N VAL A 127 2.45 9.32 -12.75
CA VAL A 127 1.63 8.18 -12.34
C VAL A 127 2.40 6.89 -12.47
N SER A 128 2.65 6.22 -11.36
CA SER A 128 3.22 4.87 -11.37
C SER A 128 2.14 3.82 -11.61
N GLY A 129 2.36 2.92 -12.59
CA GLY A 129 1.39 1.89 -12.95
C GLY A 129 0.14 2.40 -13.69
N GLY A 130 0.20 3.63 -14.26
CA GLY A 130 -0.95 4.29 -14.90
C GLY A 130 -1.32 3.76 -16.29
N ALA A 131 -0.60 2.79 -16.82
CA ALA A 131 -0.81 2.33 -18.19
C ALA A 131 -1.85 1.20 -18.31
N ARG A 132 -2.31 0.59 -17.22
CA ARG A 132 -3.32 -0.49 -17.22
C ARG A 132 -3.98 -0.70 -15.87
N GLY A 133 -5.08 -1.50 -15.89
CA GLY A 133 -5.85 -1.84 -14.70
C GLY A 133 -6.54 -0.63 -14.06
N VAL A 134 -6.85 -0.72 -12.79
CA VAL A 134 -7.60 0.32 -12.06
C VAL A 134 -6.94 1.70 -12.12
N THR A 135 -5.60 1.75 -12.10
CA THR A 135 -4.88 3.03 -12.17
C THR A 135 -5.06 3.72 -13.52
N ALA A 136 -5.09 2.95 -14.63
CA ALA A 136 -5.36 3.50 -15.96
C ALA A 136 -6.77 4.10 -16.04
N GLU A 137 -7.79 3.40 -15.54
CA GLU A 137 -9.15 3.90 -15.46
C GLU A 137 -9.25 5.20 -14.66
N CYS A 138 -8.54 5.29 -13.54
CA CYS A 138 -8.48 6.50 -12.74
C CYS A 138 -7.82 7.67 -13.52
N VAL A 139 -6.75 7.39 -14.27
CA VAL A 139 -6.06 8.40 -15.10
C VAL A 139 -6.99 8.90 -16.21
N VAL A 140 -7.68 7.99 -16.90
CA VAL A 140 -8.65 8.36 -17.96
C VAL A 140 -9.76 9.22 -17.38
N LYS A 141 -10.36 8.81 -16.25
CA LYS A 141 -11.41 9.59 -15.59
C LYS A 141 -10.94 10.95 -15.13
N LEU A 142 -9.71 11.07 -14.65
CA LEU A 142 -9.13 12.36 -14.28
C LEU A 142 -8.89 13.24 -15.53
N ALA A 143 -8.39 12.66 -16.62
CA ALA A 143 -8.17 13.37 -17.87
C ALA A 143 -9.47 13.87 -18.51
N GLU A 144 -10.56 13.08 -18.43
CA GLU A 144 -11.88 13.49 -18.86
C GLU A 144 -12.44 14.66 -18.03
N ALA A 145 -12.17 14.65 -16.73
CA ALA A 145 -12.70 15.65 -15.82
C ALA A 145 -11.93 16.98 -15.85
N GLN A 146 -10.63 16.95 -16.20
CA GLN A 146 -9.75 18.12 -16.07
C GLN A 146 -8.66 18.13 -17.16
N PRO A 147 -8.37 19.29 -17.77
CA PRO A 147 -7.28 19.42 -18.75
C PRO A 147 -5.91 19.41 -18.05
N CYS A 148 -5.30 18.24 -17.95
CA CYS A 148 -4.00 18.04 -17.35
C CYS A 148 -3.14 17.09 -18.20
N SER A 149 -1.84 17.04 -17.92
CA SER A 149 -0.87 16.16 -18.59
C SER A 149 -0.45 15.04 -17.66
N PHE A 150 -0.14 13.87 -18.24
CA PHE A 150 0.28 12.70 -17.47
C PHE A 150 1.62 12.18 -17.99
N ILE A 151 2.49 11.80 -17.07
CA ILE A 151 3.69 11.01 -17.32
C ILE A 151 3.45 9.66 -16.66
N LEU A 152 3.28 8.61 -17.49
CA LEU A 152 3.00 7.27 -16.98
C LEU A 152 4.29 6.48 -16.83
N LEU A 153 4.52 5.94 -15.65
CA LEU A 153 5.64 5.04 -15.37
C LEU A 153 5.13 3.61 -15.26
N GLY A 154 5.71 2.72 -16.04
CA GLY A 154 5.36 1.30 -16.03
C GLY A 154 6.57 0.41 -16.24
N ARG A 155 6.44 -0.87 -15.91
CA ARG A 155 7.46 -1.90 -16.18
C ARG A 155 7.41 -2.43 -17.60
N SER A 156 6.25 -2.33 -18.25
CA SER A 156 6.03 -2.78 -19.62
C SER A 156 6.49 -1.69 -20.59
N SER A 157 7.21 -2.10 -21.62
CA SER A 157 7.63 -1.21 -22.71
C SER A 157 6.53 -1.17 -23.76
N MET A 158 6.19 0.02 -24.26
CA MET A 158 5.38 0.19 -25.46
C MET A 158 6.19 -0.29 -26.67
N LYS A 159 6.23 -1.58 -26.90
CA LYS A 159 6.84 -2.17 -28.09
C LYS A 159 5.74 -2.66 -28.99
N GLU A 160 6.00 -2.55 -30.30
CA GLU A 160 5.17 -3.25 -31.28
C GLU A 160 5.17 -4.75 -30.99
N ASP A 161 4.06 -5.38 -31.31
CA ASP A 161 3.95 -6.83 -31.24
C ASP A 161 5.05 -7.49 -32.06
N PRO A 162 5.67 -8.57 -31.55
CA PRO A 162 6.60 -9.35 -32.32
C PRO A 162 5.89 -9.96 -33.54
N GLU A 163 6.62 -10.20 -34.62
CA GLU A 163 6.04 -10.68 -35.89
C GLU A 163 5.12 -11.90 -35.73
N TRP A 164 5.51 -12.85 -34.87
CA TRP A 164 4.71 -14.05 -34.59
C TRP A 164 3.34 -13.74 -33.96
N ALA A 165 3.22 -12.60 -33.28
CA ALA A 165 1.98 -12.19 -32.62
C ALA A 165 1.10 -11.29 -33.49
N LYS A 166 1.65 -10.62 -34.52
CA LYS A 166 0.89 -9.76 -35.42
C LYS A 166 -0.16 -10.53 -36.23
N GLU A 167 0.15 -11.75 -36.63
CA GLU A 167 -0.74 -12.60 -37.41
C GLU A 167 -1.67 -13.49 -36.57
N ALA A 168 -1.43 -13.57 -35.27
CA ALA A 168 -2.14 -14.49 -34.37
C ALA A 168 -3.52 -14.00 -33.89
N GLY A 169 -3.91 -12.75 -34.25
CA GLY A 169 -5.17 -12.15 -33.80
C GLY A 169 -5.06 -11.60 -32.36
N GLU A 170 -6.21 -11.10 -31.85
CA GLU A 170 -6.26 -10.48 -30.51
C GLU A 170 -6.50 -11.48 -29.38
N ASP A 171 -6.98 -12.67 -29.70
CA ASP A 171 -7.41 -13.65 -28.73
C ASP A 171 -6.29 -14.56 -28.22
N GLU A 172 -6.32 -14.90 -26.93
CA GLU A 172 -5.42 -15.86 -26.28
C GLU A 172 -5.37 -17.22 -27.02
N MET A 173 -6.49 -17.62 -27.63
CA MET A 173 -6.59 -18.86 -28.41
C MET A 173 -5.71 -18.86 -29.67
N GLY A 174 -5.48 -17.70 -30.29
CA GLY A 174 -4.57 -17.55 -31.42
C GLY A 174 -3.12 -17.36 -31.02
N LEU A 175 -2.87 -16.65 -29.92
CA LEU A 175 -1.53 -16.32 -29.43
C LEU A 175 -0.75 -17.56 -28.94
N LYS A 176 -1.40 -18.51 -28.27
CA LYS A 176 -0.72 -19.71 -27.75
C LYS A 176 -0.10 -20.59 -28.83
N PRO A 177 -0.85 -20.99 -29.90
CA PRO A 177 -0.26 -21.74 -31.00
C PRO A 177 0.88 -20.99 -31.70
N ALA A 178 0.72 -19.69 -31.93
CA ALA A 178 1.73 -18.86 -32.57
C ALA A 178 3.01 -18.77 -31.72
N ALA A 179 2.88 -18.60 -30.41
CA ALA A 179 4.00 -18.60 -29.48
C ALA A 179 4.70 -19.97 -29.43
N MET A 180 3.95 -21.07 -29.50
CA MET A 180 4.54 -22.42 -29.59
C MET A 180 5.34 -22.59 -30.89
N GLN A 181 4.82 -22.16 -32.02
CA GLN A 181 5.52 -22.23 -33.31
C GLN A 181 6.79 -21.37 -33.29
N ALA A 182 6.68 -20.14 -32.76
CA ALA A 182 7.83 -19.24 -32.65
C ALA A 182 8.97 -19.83 -31.78
N LEU A 183 8.64 -20.55 -30.71
CA LEU A 183 9.65 -21.29 -29.93
C LEU A 183 10.33 -22.40 -30.70
N VAL A 184 9.54 -23.16 -31.48
CA VAL A 184 10.09 -24.23 -32.34
C VAL A 184 11.02 -23.66 -33.41
N ASP A 185 10.64 -22.54 -34.04
CA ASP A 185 11.42 -21.85 -35.05
C ASP A 185 12.75 -21.31 -34.50
N LEU A 186 12.77 -20.95 -33.20
CA LEU A 186 13.96 -20.56 -32.47
C LEU A 186 14.82 -21.77 -31.99
N GLY A 187 14.38 -22.99 -32.28
CA GLY A 187 15.07 -24.22 -31.81
C GLY A 187 14.86 -24.51 -30.33
N GLU A 188 13.90 -23.85 -29.70
CA GLU A 188 13.57 -24.04 -28.27
C GLU A 188 12.42 -25.02 -28.12
N LYS A 189 12.47 -25.83 -27.05
CA LYS A 189 11.35 -26.72 -26.71
C LYS A 189 10.18 -25.90 -26.12
N PRO A 190 8.99 -25.95 -26.74
CA PRO A 190 7.83 -25.24 -26.24
C PRO A 190 7.33 -25.92 -24.94
N THR A 191 7.49 -25.24 -23.81
CA THR A 191 6.94 -25.66 -22.53
C THR A 191 5.77 -24.72 -22.16
N PRO A 192 4.75 -25.21 -21.45
CA PRO A 192 3.63 -24.37 -21.03
C PRO A 192 4.06 -23.07 -20.34
N ALA A 193 5.10 -23.12 -19.52
CA ALA A 193 5.63 -21.95 -18.83
C ALA A 193 6.21 -20.91 -19.80
N LYS A 194 6.99 -21.34 -20.81
CA LYS A 194 7.57 -20.44 -21.81
C LYS A 194 6.50 -19.83 -22.71
N VAL A 195 5.54 -20.65 -23.14
CA VAL A 195 4.42 -20.19 -23.96
C VAL A 195 3.60 -19.13 -23.22
N ASN A 196 3.20 -19.41 -21.99
CA ASN A 196 2.45 -18.45 -21.17
C ASN A 196 3.26 -17.17 -20.90
N GLN A 197 4.57 -17.27 -20.72
CA GLN A 197 5.42 -16.09 -20.54
C GLN A 197 5.48 -15.22 -21.82
N MET A 198 5.53 -15.83 -23.01
CA MET A 198 5.53 -15.10 -24.28
C MET A 198 4.19 -14.43 -24.53
N VAL A 199 3.09 -15.17 -24.37
CA VAL A 199 1.73 -14.66 -24.53
C VAL A 199 1.47 -13.50 -23.55
N GLY A 200 1.76 -13.69 -22.25
CA GLY A 200 1.56 -12.65 -21.24
C GLY A 200 2.38 -11.36 -21.48
N LYS A 201 3.53 -11.45 -22.18
CA LYS A 201 4.28 -10.24 -22.58
C LYS A 201 3.56 -9.46 -23.69
N VAL A 202 2.96 -10.17 -24.65
CA VAL A 202 2.19 -9.54 -25.76
C VAL A 202 0.91 -8.92 -25.22
N GLU A 203 0.15 -9.67 -24.43
CA GLU A 203 -1.07 -9.16 -23.77
C GLU A 203 -0.79 -7.93 -22.92
N ALA A 204 0.27 -8.00 -22.11
CA ALA A 204 0.70 -6.85 -21.31
C ALA A 204 1.14 -5.63 -22.12
N GLY A 205 1.58 -5.82 -23.36
CA GLY A 205 1.90 -4.73 -24.30
C GLY A 205 0.67 -4.13 -24.94
N ARG A 206 -0.32 -4.96 -25.28
CA ARG A 206 -1.60 -4.54 -25.92
C ARG A 206 -2.56 -3.81 -24.98
N GLU A 207 -2.45 -4.05 -23.68
CA GLU A 207 -3.25 -3.37 -22.65
C GLU A 207 -2.80 -1.92 -22.36
N ILE A 208 -1.68 -1.47 -22.93
CA ILE A 208 -1.14 -0.12 -22.76
C ILE A 208 -1.65 0.79 -23.87
#